data_7f5149c47ff3a234f8aa331114b96111
#
_entry.id   7f5149c47ff3a234f8aa331114b96111
#
_cell.length_a   1.000
_cell.length_b   1.000
_cell.length_c   1.000
_cell.angle_alpha   90.00
_cell.angle_beta   90.00
_cell.angle_gamma   90.00
#
_symmetry.space_group_name_H-M   'P 1'
#
loop_
_entity.id
_entity.type
_entity.pdbx_description
1 polymer ?
#
loop_
_entity_poly.entity_id
_entity_poly.type
_entity_poly.pdbx_seq_one_letter_code
_entity_poly.pdbx_strand_id
1 'polypeptide(L)'
;AKATKEFLLNLDGSCLDLLELGIPYSDPLADGKLIAQASFETAAKGVNTDAIFAMLEECKGKINKPVVFLVYFNIVFAYGVERFIARSKEVGIAGFIIPDLPFEESEEVAGLCAKFDLDLIPLISVTSQNRADKILKFGSGFVYALGAIGVSGSQRASEERLKALVEGLKKRSDLPVAVGFGVKNKNDADEVKTYADGAIIGTEIVKLTAKFEGEELIKQINKLF
;
A
#
# COMPACT_ATOMS: atom_id res chain seq x y z
N ALA A 1 -17.32 2.49 3.68
CA ALA A 1 -17.61 1.76 2.43
C ALA A 1 -18.17 2.66 1.31
N LYS A 2 -19.24 3.47 1.54
CA LYS A 2 -19.87 4.27 0.45
C LYS A 2 -18.88 5.29 -0.15
N ALA A 3 -18.26 6.14 0.66
CA ALA A 3 -17.27 7.13 0.20
C ALA A 3 -16.06 6.47 -0.47
N THR A 4 -15.58 5.33 0.05
CA THR A 4 -14.49 4.56 -0.56
C THR A 4 -14.89 4.01 -1.93
N LYS A 5 -16.10 3.47 -2.06
CA LYS A 5 -16.63 3.01 -3.34
C LYS A 5 -16.69 4.14 -4.36
N GLU A 6 -17.22 5.30 -3.95
CA GLU A 6 -17.28 6.48 -4.81
C GLU A 6 -15.88 6.94 -5.24
N PHE A 7 -14.92 6.97 -4.32
CA PHE A 7 -13.52 7.27 -4.66
C PHE A 7 -12.96 6.28 -5.69
N LEU A 8 -13.15 4.97 -5.47
CA LEU A 8 -12.69 3.94 -6.39
C LEU A 8 -13.27 4.11 -7.81
N LEU A 9 -14.56 4.40 -7.91
CA LEU A 9 -15.23 4.62 -9.21
C LEU A 9 -14.78 5.89 -9.93
N ASN A 10 -14.18 6.85 -9.23
CA ASN A 10 -13.60 8.08 -9.79
C ASN A 10 -12.07 8.01 -9.92
N LEU A 11 -11.45 6.88 -9.58
CA LEU A 11 -9.98 6.73 -9.53
C LEU A 11 -9.30 7.02 -10.86
N ASP A 12 -9.94 6.66 -11.96
CA ASP A 12 -9.39 6.85 -13.32
C ASP A 12 -9.18 8.33 -13.66
N GLY A 13 -9.94 9.24 -13.05
CA GLY A 13 -9.77 10.70 -13.18
C GLY A 13 -8.62 11.29 -12.35
N SER A 14 -7.96 10.48 -11.51
CA SER A 14 -6.81 10.93 -10.71
C SER A 14 -5.49 10.82 -11.49
N CYS A 15 -4.43 11.48 -10.98
CA CYS A 15 -3.06 11.33 -11.47
C CYS A 15 -2.35 10.09 -10.87
N LEU A 16 -3.01 9.32 -10.02
CA LEU A 16 -2.43 8.14 -9.38
C LEU A 16 -2.21 7.02 -10.39
N ASP A 17 -1.07 6.36 -10.34
CA ASP A 17 -0.77 5.17 -11.14
C ASP A 17 -1.28 3.88 -10.48
N LEU A 18 -1.37 3.88 -9.13
CA LEU A 18 -1.80 2.76 -8.30
C LEU A 18 -2.45 3.27 -7.02
N LEU A 19 -3.41 2.54 -6.49
CA LEU A 19 -4.03 2.80 -5.20
C LEU A 19 -3.75 1.69 -4.18
N GLU A 20 -3.30 2.06 -2.99
CA GLU A 20 -3.26 1.18 -1.82
C GLU A 20 -4.58 1.29 -1.05
N LEU A 21 -5.31 0.20 -0.94
CA LEU A 21 -6.55 0.12 -0.18
C LEU A 21 -6.33 -0.62 1.13
N GLY A 22 -6.42 0.10 2.24
CA GLY A 22 -6.29 -0.46 3.59
C GLY A 22 -7.51 -1.29 4.00
N ILE A 23 -7.28 -2.49 4.54
CA ILE A 23 -8.32 -3.26 5.23
C ILE A 23 -8.31 -2.88 6.72
N PRO A 24 -9.47 -2.48 7.31
CA PRO A 24 -9.53 -2.07 8.70
C PRO A 24 -9.06 -3.16 9.67
N TYR A 25 -8.22 -2.79 10.63
CA TYR A 25 -7.65 -3.70 11.62
C TYR A 25 -7.61 -3.04 13.01
N SER A 26 -7.78 -3.83 14.08
CA SER A 26 -7.81 -3.33 15.47
C SER A 26 -6.42 -2.95 15.99
N ASP A 27 -5.35 -3.61 15.50
CA ASP A 27 -3.98 -3.49 16.02
C ASP A 27 -2.96 -3.14 14.92
N PRO A 28 -3.12 -2.00 14.23
CA PRO A 28 -2.29 -1.65 13.07
C PRO A 28 -0.90 -1.13 13.50
N LEU A 29 -0.02 -2.03 13.93
CA LEU A 29 1.28 -1.74 14.56
C LEU A 29 2.26 -0.97 13.67
N ALA A 30 2.14 -1.09 12.35
CA ALA A 30 2.98 -0.37 11.39
C ALA A 30 2.47 1.02 11.05
N ASP A 31 1.22 1.35 11.43
CA ASP A 31 0.55 2.58 11.03
C ASP A 31 0.78 3.73 12.01
N GLY A 32 0.85 4.95 11.48
CA GLY A 32 0.86 6.16 12.28
C GLY A 32 -0.53 6.47 12.87
N LYS A 33 -0.57 7.29 13.90
CA LYS A 33 -1.77 7.60 14.68
C LYS A 33 -3.02 7.89 13.85
N LEU A 34 -2.90 8.64 12.76
CA LEU A 34 -4.05 9.05 11.96
C LEU A 34 -4.61 7.88 11.15
N ILE A 35 -3.74 7.08 10.53
CA ILE A 35 -4.15 5.90 9.76
C ILE A 35 -4.70 4.84 10.70
N ALA A 36 -4.03 4.59 11.84
CA ALA A 36 -4.49 3.67 12.87
C ALA A 36 -5.87 4.06 13.43
N GLN A 37 -6.09 5.35 13.69
CA GLN A 37 -7.39 5.84 14.13
C GLN A 37 -8.48 5.62 13.07
N ALA A 38 -8.21 5.95 11.80
CA ALA A 38 -9.15 5.73 10.70
C ALA A 38 -9.49 4.24 10.53
N SER A 39 -8.49 3.36 10.66
CA SER A 39 -8.66 1.91 10.65
C SER A 39 -9.58 1.45 11.77
N PHE A 40 -9.27 1.83 13.02
CA PHE A 40 -10.06 1.50 14.21
C PHE A 40 -11.50 2.01 14.12
N GLU A 41 -11.71 3.29 13.75
CA GLU A 41 -13.06 3.86 13.61
C GLU A 41 -13.87 3.15 12.52
N THR A 42 -13.23 2.71 11.46
CA THR A 42 -13.89 1.99 10.36
C THR A 42 -14.28 0.58 10.80
N ALA A 43 -13.41 -0.13 11.50
CA ALA A 43 -13.71 -1.43 12.10
C ALA A 43 -14.83 -1.33 13.14
N ALA A 44 -14.82 -0.31 14.00
CA ALA A 44 -15.85 -0.06 15.01
C ALA A 44 -17.25 0.22 14.41
N LYS A 45 -17.31 0.70 13.16
CA LYS A 45 -18.55 0.85 12.39
C LYS A 45 -19.02 -0.45 11.72
N GLY A 46 -18.38 -1.59 12.01
CA GLY A 46 -18.74 -2.90 11.49
C GLY A 46 -18.23 -3.20 10.08
N VAL A 47 -17.33 -2.37 9.52
CA VAL A 47 -16.71 -2.66 8.23
C VAL A 47 -15.62 -3.72 8.46
N ASN A 48 -15.84 -4.88 7.89
CA ASN A 48 -14.94 -6.04 7.94
C ASN A 48 -14.47 -6.43 6.54
N THR A 49 -13.66 -7.48 6.45
CA THR A 49 -13.09 -7.99 5.20
C THR A 49 -14.18 -8.36 4.18
N ASP A 50 -15.27 -9.02 4.58
CA ASP A 50 -16.36 -9.37 3.67
C ASP A 50 -17.07 -8.14 3.12
N ALA A 51 -17.25 -7.10 3.94
CA ALA A 51 -17.83 -5.82 3.49
C ALA A 51 -16.94 -5.12 2.45
N ILE A 52 -15.62 -5.22 2.59
CA ILE A 52 -14.66 -4.69 1.59
C ILE A 52 -14.75 -5.50 0.30
N PHE A 53 -14.77 -6.82 0.36
CA PHE A 53 -14.93 -7.65 -0.82
C PHE A 53 -16.26 -7.39 -1.54
N ALA A 54 -17.37 -7.28 -0.81
CA ALA A 54 -18.67 -6.96 -1.38
C ALA A 54 -18.65 -5.59 -2.09
N MET A 55 -18.02 -4.58 -1.51
CA MET A 55 -17.87 -3.26 -2.11
C MET A 55 -17.04 -3.35 -3.42
N LEU A 56 -15.94 -4.09 -3.42
CA LEU A 56 -15.08 -4.27 -4.60
C LEU A 56 -15.78 -5.04 -5.71
N GLU A 57 -16.60 -6.04 -5.38
CA GLU A 57 -17.43 -6.74 -6.36
C GLU A 57 -18.35 -5.78 -7.15
N GLU A 58 -18.91 -4.78 -6.47
CA GLU A 58 -19.73 -3.75 -7.11
C GLU A 58 -18.89 -2.78 -8.00
N CYS A 59 -17.59 -2.69 -7.76
CA CYS A 59 -16.64 -1.87 -8.54
C CYS A 59 -15.98 -2.63 -9.70
N LYS A 60 -16.13 -3.95 -9.74
CA LYS A 60 -15.44 -4.84 -10.68
C LYS A 60 -15.69 -4.44 -12.14
N GLY A 61 -14.61 -4.35 -12.92
CA GLY A 61 -14.65 -3.94 -14.32
C GLY A 61 -14.95 -2.44 -14.56
N LYS A 62 -14.97 -1.63 -13.49
CA LYS A 62 -15.22 -0.17 -13.57
C LYS A 62 -14.02 0.65 -13.16
N ILE A 63 -12.93 0.02 -12.75
CA ILE A 63 -11.67 0.64 -12.34
C ILE A 63 -10.60 0.10 -13.27
N ASN A 64 -9.87 0.98 -13.95
CA ASN A 64 -8.80 0.60 -14.87
C ASN A 64 -7.41 0.68 -14.22
N LYS A 65 -7.29 1.40 -13.10
CA LYS A 65 -6.03 1.51 -12.35
C LYS A 65 -5.85 0.36 -11.38
N PRO A 66 -4.64 -0.15 -11.22
CA PRO A 66 -4.37 -1.22 -10.26
C PRO A 66 -4.67 -0.78 -8.83
N VAL A 67 -5.30 -1.67 -8.09
CA VAL A 67 -5.55 -1.52 -6.64
C VAL A 67 -4.84 -2.67 -5.94
N VAL A 68 -4.03 -2.36 -4.93
CA VAL A 68 -3.39 -3.34 -4.06
C VAL A 68 -3.95 -3.23 -2.64
N PHE A 69 -4.01 -4.33 -1.92
CA PHE A 69 -4.36 -4.28 -0.51
C PHE A 69 -3.16 -3.95 0.37
N LEU A 70 -3.33 -2.99 1.28
CA LEU A 70 -2.52 -2.85 2.47
C LEU A 70 -3.24 -3.58 3.61
N VAL A 71 -2.74 -4.73 4.02
CA VAL A 71 -3.44 -5.64 4.94
C VAL A 71 -2.47 -6.29 5.92
N TYR A 72 -2.88 -6.42 7.17
CA TYR A 72 -2.12 -7.15 8.18
C TYR A 72 -2.31 -8.66 8.03
N PHE A 73 -1.24 -9.42 8.21
CA PHE A 73 -1.23 -10.86 7.97
C PHE A 73 -2.25 -11.62 8.83
N ASN A 74 -2.49 -11.16 10.05
CA ASN A 74 -3.50 -11.76 10.91
C ASN A 74 -4.91 -11.78 10.28
N ILE A 75 -5.27 -10.75 9.50
CA ILE A 75 -6.55 -10.72 8.76
C ILE A 75 -6.55 -11.79 7.66
N VAL A 76 -5.46 -11.87 6.89
CA VAL A 76 -5.29 -12.87 5.82
C VAL A 76 -5.34 -14.28 6.38
N PHE A 77 -4.62 -14.51 7.49
CA PHE A 77 -4.57 -15.80 8.17
C PHE A 77 -5.94 -16.21 8.72
N ALA A 78 -6.65 -15.32 9.41
CA ALA A 78 -7.97 -15.58 9.97
C ALA A 78 -9.04 -15.85 8.90
N TYR A 79 -8.90 -15.21 7.72
CA TYR A 79 -9.81 -15.45 6.59
C TYR A 79 -9.51 -16.80 5.88
N GLY A 80 -8.28 -17.31 6.05
CA GLY A 80 -7.68 -18.42 5.32
C GLY A 80 -6.89 -17.91 4.12
N VAL A 81 -5.56 -18.10 4.16
CA VAL A 81 -4.60 -17.46 3.24
C VAL A 81 -4.98 -17.66 1.76
N GLU A 82 -5.14 -18.91 1.32
CA GLU A 82 -5.50 -19.19 -0.07
C GLU A 82 -6.87 -18.62 -0.45
N ARG A 83 -7.85 -18.73 0.43
CA ARG A 83 -9.21 -18.19 0.22
C ARG A 83 -9.19 -16.68 0.08
N PHE A 84 -8.41 -15.96 0.91
CA PHE A 84 -8.27 -14.52 0.85
C PHE A 84 -7.63 -14.08 -0.48
N ILE A 85 -6.54 -14.74 -0.88
CA ILE A 85 -5.82 -14.44 -2.12
C ILE A 85 -6.70 -14.70 -3.35
N ALA A 86 -7.37 -15.86 -3.41
CA ALA A 86 -8.30 -16.20 -4.49
C ALA A 86 -9.43 -15.17 -4.60
N ARG A 87 -10.06 -14.81 -3.47
CA ARG A 87 -11.13 -13.81 -3.45
C ARG A 87 -10.66 -12.43 -3.87
N SER A 88 -9.45 -12.05 -3.49
CA SER A 88 -8.83 -10.78 -3.92
C SER A 88 -8.68 -10.71 -5.44
N LYS A 89 -8.21 -11.78 -6.08
CA LYS A 89 -8.16 -11.86 -7.55
C LYS A 89 -9.53 -11.72 -8.20
N GLU A 90 -10.54 -12.40 -7.66
CA GLU A 90 -11.91 -12.34 -8.18
C GLU A 90 -12.47 -10.92 -8.22
N VAL A 91 -12.16 -10.09 -7.22
CA VAL A 91 -12.64 -8.70 -7.13
C VAL A 91 -11.72 -7.68 -7.80
N GLY A 92 -10.64 -8.11 -8.46
CA GLY A 92 -9.76 -7.27 -9.26
C GLY A 92 -8.62 -6.59 -8.49
N ILE A 93 -8.24 -7.13 -7.33
CA ILE A 93 -7.01 -6.70 -6.63
C ILE A 93 -5.79 -7.18 -7.43
N ALA A 94 -4.74 -6.35 -7.49
CA ALA A 94 -3.52 -6.63 -8.21
C ALA A 94 -2.40 -7.24 -7.33
N GLY A 95 -2.43 -7.00 -6.02
CA GLY A 95 -1.39 -7.51 -5.12
C GLY A 95 -1.60 -7.09 -3.67
N PHE A 96 -0.58 -7.40 -2.86
CA PHE A 96 -0.62 -7.20 -1.40
C PHE A 96 0.65 -6.52 -0.88
N ILE A 97 0.44 -5.58 0.05
CA ILE A 97 1.44 -5.04 0.96
C ILE A 97 1.07 -5.56 2.35
N ILE A 98 1.92 -6.40 2.95
CA ILE A 98 1.65 -7.05 4.26
C ILE A 98 2.78 -6.66 5.23
N PRO A 99 2.61 -5.58 6.02
CA PRO A 99 3.71 -4.99 6.81
C PRO A 99 4.25 -5.89 7.93
N ASP A 100 3.45 -6.80 8.43
CA ASP A 100 3.76 -7.72 9.52
C ASP A 100 4.11 -9.15 9.06
N LEU A 101 4.26 -9.39 7.75
CA LEU A 101 4.71 -10.66 7.20
C LEU A 101 6.24 -10.68 7.15
N PRO A 102 6.94 -11.47 7.99
CA PRO A 102 8.39 -11.60 7.92
C PRO A 102 8.78 -12.40 6.67
N PHE A 103 10.00 -12.14 6.14
CA PHE A 103 10.43 -12.80 4.92
C PHE A 103 10.53 -14.32 5.09
N GLU A 104 10.77 -14.79 6.31
CA GLU A 104 10.84 -16.22 6.66
C GLU A 104 9.53 -16.96 6.38
N GLU A 105 8.40 -16.26 6.50
CA GLU A 105 7.04 -16.79 6.25
C GLU A 105 6.51 -16.40 4.85
N SER A 106 7.27 -15.61 4.08
CA SER A 106 6.78 -15.06 2.81
C SER A 106 6.71 -16.07 1.67
N GLU A 107 7.46 -17.19 1.75
CA GLU A 107 7.57 -18.15 0.64
C GLU A 107 6.22 -18.79 0.27
N GLU A 108 5.45 -19.23 1.27
CA GLU A 108 4.12 -19.82 1.06
C GLU A 108 3.14 -18.80 0.47
N VAL A 109 3.11 -17.59 1.05
CA VAL A 109 2.23 -16.51 0.59
C VAL A 109 2.58 -16.09 -0.84
N ALA A 110 3.86 -15.93 -1.15
CA ALA A 110 4.33 -15.60 -2.50
C ALA A 110 3.98 -16.67 -3.52
N GLY A 111 4.10 -17.95 -3.16
CA GLY A 111 3.70 -19.07 -4.01
C GLY A 111 2.21 -19.05 -4.33
N LEU A 112 1.37 -18.74 -3.34
CA LEU A 112 -0.07 -18.57 -3.55
C LEU A 112 -0.38 -17.31 -4.38
N CYS A 113 0.27 -16.19 -4.13
CA CYS A 113 0.12 -14.97 -4.95
C CYS A 113 0.46 -15.26 -6.41
N ALA A 114 1.58 -15.92 -6.69
CA ALA A 114 1.98 -16.31 -8.04
C ALA A 114 0.96 -17.27 -8.70
N LYS A 115 0.41 -18.23 -7.95
CA LYS A 115 -0.63 -19.15 -8.43
C LYS A 115 -1.87 -18.42 -8.96
N PHE A 116 -2.24 -17.30 -8.33
CA PHE A 116 -3.40 -16.48 -8.68
C PHE A 116 -3.04 -15.24 -9.51
N ASP A 117 -1.80 -15.12 -9.99
CA ASP A 117 -1.32 -13.95 -10.75
C ASP A 117 -1.58 -12.64 -10.00
N LEU A 118 -1.05 -12.57 -8.78
CA LEU A 118 -1.08 -11.42 -7.87
C LEU A 118 0.32 -11.12 -7.37
N ASP A 119 0.60 -9.86 -7.08
CA ASP A 119 1.90 -9.45 -6.56
C ASP A 119 1.95 -9.50 -5.04
N LEU A 120 3.09 -9.94 -4.49
CA LEU A 120 3.48 -9.73 -3.10
C LEU A 120 4.55 -8.64 -3.05
N ILE A 121 4.16 -7.43 -2.67
CA ILE A 121 5.02 -6.25 -2.72
C ILE A 121 5.96 -6.24 -1.52
N PRO A 122 7.30 -6.32 -1.74
CA PRO A 122 8.27 -6.36 -0.66
C PRO A 122 8.47 -4.98 -0.03
N LEU A 123 8.47 -4.93 1.33
CA LEU A 123 8.77 -3.73 2.10
C LEU A 123 10.21 -3.76 2.59
N ILE A 124 10.99 -2.73 2.24
CA ILE A 124 12.39 -2.61 2.66
C ILE A 124 12.65 -1.22 3.24
N SER A 125 13.13 -1.19 4.47
CA SER A 125 13.49 0.04 5.18
C SER A 125 15.01 0.23 5.22
N VAL A 126 15.44 1.43 5.61
CA VAL A 126 16.86 1.72 5.87
C VAL A 126 17.47 0.81 6.94
N THR A 127 16.66 0.21 7.83
CA THR A 127 17.10 -0.70 8.89
C THR A 127 17.13 -2.16 8.45
N SER A 128 16.46 -2.52 7.36
CA SER A 128 16.43 -3.89 6.82
C SER A 128 17.27 -4.08 5.55
N GLN A 129 18.03 -3.05 5.14
CA GLN A 129 18.81 -3.05 3.92
C GLN A 129 19.80 -4.23 3.80
N ASN A 130 20.36 -4.69 4.92
CA ASN A 130 21.26 -5.86 4.96
C ASN A 130 20.56 -7.20 4.68
N ARG A 131 19.21 -7.24 4.72
CA ARG A 131 18.38 -8.40 4.39
C ARG A 131 17.66 -8.25 3.04
N ALA A 132 17.96 -7.18 2.28
CA ALA A 132 17.26 -6.85 1.05
C ALA A 132 17.20 -8.03 0.06
N ASP A 133 18.32 -8.73 -0.17
CA ASP A 133 18.37 -9.85 -1.11
C ASP A 133 17.41 -10.99 -0.72
N LYS A 134 17.24 -11.25 0.58
CA LYS A 134 16.32 -12.24 1.10
C LYS A 134 14.86 -11.81 0.92
N ILE A 135 14.57 -10.53 1.24
CA ILE A 135 13.22 -9.97 1.13
C ILE A 135 12.79 -9.92 -0.35
N LEU A 136 13.68 -9.51 -1.24
CA LEU A 136 13.42 -9.42 -2.68
C LEU A 136 13.16 -10.78 -3.34
N LYS A 137 13.70 -11.88 -2.76
CA LYS A 137 13.58 -13.23 -3.33
C LYS A 137 12.13 -13.66 -3.62
N PHE A 138 11.20 -13.23 -2.78
CA PHE A 138 9.78 -13.58 -2.86
C PHE A 138 8.90 -12.38 -3.27
N GLY A 139 9.52 -11.23 -3.54
CA GLY A 139 8.82 -10.00 -3.91
C GLY A 139 8.50 -9.91 -5.39
N SER A 140 7.39 -9.27 -5.73
CA SER A 140 6.98 -8.95 -7.10
C SER A 140 6.27 -7.59 -7.17
N GLY A 141 5.91 -7.14 -8.37
CA GLY A 141 5.27 -5.84 -8.61
C GLY A 141 6.25 -4.69 -8.51
N PHE A 142 6.46 -4.14 -7.34
CA PHE A 142 7.45 -3.07 -7.07
C PHE A 142 8.04 -3.22 -5.66
N VAL A 143 9.14 -2.52 -5.38
CA VAL A 143 9.72 -2.46 -4.04
C VAL A 143 9.20 -1.24 -3.30
N TYR A 144 8.56 -1.44 -2.16
CA TYR A 144 8.17 -0.35 -1.26
C TYR A 144 9.35 0.01 -0.35
N ALA A 145 10.06 1.09 -0.68
CA ALA A 145 11.15 1.60 0.13
C ALA A 145 10.62 2.53 1.24
N LEU A 146 10.80 2.10 2.50
CA LEU A 146 10.32 2.83 3.67
C LEU A 146 11.32 3.90 4.11
N GLY A 147 10.92 5.16 3.99
CA GLY A 147 11.72 6.33 4.37
C GLY A 147 11.68 6.71 5.84
N ALA A 148 11.08 5.89 6.72
CA ALA A 148 11.02 6.17 8.15
C ALA A 148 11.79 5.14 8.97
N ILE A 149 12.26 5.59 10.12
CA ILE A 149 12.80 4.72 11.18
C ILE A 149 11.68 4.56 12.20
N GLY A 150 10.93 3.45 12.13
CA GLY A 150 9.78 3.16 13.00
C GLY A 150 8.43 3.19 12.28
N VAL A 151 7.35 3.49 13.04
CA VAL A 151 5.98 3.52 12.51
C VAL A 151 5.70 4.75 11.65
N SER A 152 4.64 4.68 10.85
CA SER A 152 4.15 5.78 10.01
C SER A 152 4.03 7.09 10.79
N GLY A 153 4.65 8.17 10.29
CA GLY A 153 4.70 9.48 10.97
C GLY A 153 5.84 9.66 11.98
N SER A 154 6.75 8.68 12.12
CA SER A 154 7.97 8.79 12.91
C SER A 154 9.07 9.58 12.17
N GLN A 155 10.26 9.65 12.77
CA GLN A 155 11.37 10.43 12.23
C GLN A 155 11.76 9.97 10.81
N ARG A 156 11.72 10.89 9.84
CA ARG A 156 12.16 10.64 8.46
C ARG A 156 13.66 10.33 8.45
N ALA A 157 14.07 9.32 7.70
CA ALA A 157 15.47 9.11 7.39
C ALA A 157 16.01 10.32 6.60
N SER A 158 17.31 10.61 6.71
CA SER A 158 17.87 11.67 5.87
C SER A 158 17.75 11.31 4.39
N GLU A 159 17.69 12.32 3.56
CA GLU A 159 17.55 12.14 2.10
C GLU A 159 18.70 11.31 1.53
N GLU A 160 19.94 11.52 2.03
CA GLU A 160 21.10 10.74 1.61
C GLU A 160 20.92 9.24 1.91
N ARG A 161 20.36 8.90 3.07
CA ARG A 161 20.11 7.49 3.44
C ARG A 161 19.04 6.86 2.56
N LEU A 162 18.02 7.63 2.19
CA LEU A 162 16.97 7.16 1.26
C LEU A 162 17.51 6.97 -0.15
N LYS A 163 18.27 7.92 -0.66
CA LYS A 163 18.95 7.79 -1.96
C LYS A 163 19.86 6.56 -1.99
N ALA A 164 20.68 6.38 -0.96
CA ALA A 164 21.54 5.21 -0.85
C ALA A 164 20.77 3.89 -0.78
N LEU A 165 19.62 3.87 -0.06
CA LEU A 165 18.73 2.70 -0.05
C LEU A 165 18.21 2.39 -1.45
N VAL A 166 17.62 3.37 -2.13
CA VAL A 166 17.04 3.20 -3.47
C VAL A 166 18.10 2.74 -4.48
N GLU A 167 19.27 3.39 -4.50
CA GLU A 167 20.38 2.95 -5.37
C GLU A 167 20.84 1.52 -5.07
N GLY A 168 20.89 1.16 -3.79
CA GLY A 168 21.20 -0.20 -3.37
C GLY A 168 20.16 -1.23 -3.82
N LEU A 169 18.87 -0.89 -3.82
CA LEU A 169 17.77 -1.74 -4.27
C LEU A 169 17.79 -1.91 -5.79
N LYS A 170 17.94 -0.82 -6.55
CA LYS A 170 18.04 -0.86 -8.02
C LYS A 170 19.23 -1.68 -8.55
N LYS A 171 20.28 -1.85 -7.74
CA LYS A 171 21.41 -2.74 -8.07
C LYS A 171 21.11 -4.23 -7.82
N ARG A 172 20.08 -4.56 -7.06
CA ARG A 172 19.74 -5.92 -6.62
C ARG A 172 18.50 -6.49 -7.30
N SER A 173 17.66 -5.63 -7.88
CA SER A 173 16.41 -6.05 -8.50
C SER A 173 16.03 -5.11 -9.63
N ASP A 174 15.41 -5.66 -10.66
CA ASP A 174 14.81 -4.90 -11.78
C ASP A 174 13.41 -4.37 -11.44
N LEU A 175 12.87 -4.66 -10.26
CA LEU A 175 11.59 -4.14 -9.82
C LEU A 175 11.66 -2.62 -9.64
N PRO A 176 10.64 -1.86 -10.07
CA PRO A 176 10.54 -0.44 -9.78
C PRO A 176 10.58 -0.19 -8.26
N VAL A 177 11.21 0.90 -7.84
CA VAL A 177 11.30 1.27 -6.42
C VAL A 177 10.45 2.50 -6.15
N ALA A 178 9.42 2.36 -5.33
CA ALA A 178 8.58 3.45 -4.85
C ALA A 178 8.91 3.80 -3.40
N VAL A 179 9.08 5.08 -3.11
CA VAL A 179 9.40 5.57 -1.76
C VAL A 179 8.13 6.06 -1.07
N GLY A 180 7.84 5.47 0.08
CA GLY A 180 6.82 5.91 1.00
C GLY A 180 7.42 6.43 2.31
N PHE A 181 6.61 7.14 3.08
CA PHE A 181 6.96 7.83 4.31
C PHE A 181 7.60 9.21 4.16
N GLY A 182 6.89 10.17 4.73
CA GLY A 182 7.34 11.55 4.78
C GLY A 182 7.05 12.36 3.51
N VAL A 183 6.50 11.75 2.47
CA VAL A 183 5.99 12.44 1.28
C VAL A 183 4.60 13.01 1.60
N LYS A 184 4.45 14.32 1.57
CA LYS A 184 3.23 15.02 2.02
C LYS A 184 2.60 15.90 0.96
N ASN A 185 3.37 16.32 -0.01
CA ASN A 185 2.97 17.29 -1.01
C ASN A 185 3.73 17.08 -2.32
N LYS A 186 3.38 17.87 -3.33
CA LYS A 186 4.00 17.82 -4.65
C LYS A 186 5.52 17.99 -4.61
N ASN A 187 6.04 18.92 -3.81
CA ASN A 187 7.49 19.16 -3.77
C ASN A 187 8.24 17.91 -3.23
N ASP A 188 7.70 17.28 -2.18
CA ASP A 188 8.27 16.04 -1.65
C ASP A 188 8.19 14.91 -2.70
N ALA A 189 7.08 14.82 -3.42
CA ALA A 189 6.91 13.81 -4.48
C ALA A 189 7.86 14.04 -5.65
N ASP A 190 8.01 15.28 -6.10
CA ASP A 190 8.93 15.66 -7.18
C ASP A 190 10.40 15.41 -6.78
N GLU A 191 10.77 15.68 -5.53
CA GLU A 191 12.08 15.36 -4.98
C GLU A 191 12.36 13.85 -5.02
N VAL A 192 11.42 13.04 -4.54
CA VAL A 192 11.53 11.56 -4.54
C VAL A 192 11.69 11.01 -5.95
N LYS A 193 10.92 11.52 -6.92
CA LYS A 193 10.99 11.13 -8.33
C LYS A 193 12.34 11.40 -9.00
N THR A 194 13.21 12.22 -8.38
CA THR A 194 14.57 12.44 -8.91
C THR A 194 15.49 11.22 -8.75
N TYR A 195 15.17 10.29 -7.85
CA TYR A 195 16.00 9.11 -7.55
C TYR A 195 15.25 7.79 -7.46
N ALA A 196 13.93 7.81 -7.25
CA ALA A 196 13.06 6.64 -7.21
C ALA A 196 12.09 6.61 -8.40
N ASP A 197 11.48 5.46 -8.67
CA ASP A 197 10.55 5.27 -9.78
C ASP A 197 9.14 5.71 -9.42
N GLY A 198 8.82 5.83 -8.12
CA GLY A 198 7.54 6.29 -7.62
C GLY A 198 7.60 6.94 -6.25
N ALA A 199 6.59 7.76 -5.94
CA ALA A 199 6.36 8.38 -4.65
C ALA A 199 5.00 7.94 -4.08
N ILE A 200 4.96 7.54 -2.81
CA ILE A 200 3.75 7.04 -2.14
C ILE A 200 3.34 8.06 -1.07
N ILE A 201 2.10 8.54 -1.16
CA ILE A 201 1.50 9.47 -0.20
C ILE A 201 0.32 8.77 0.48
N GLY A 202 0.42 8.48 1.77
CA GLY A 202 -0.66 7.85 2.54
C GLY A 202 -1.41 8.84 3.43
N THR A 203 -0.75 9.36 4.46
CA THR A 203 -1.38 10.17 5.52
C THR A 203 -2.16 11.38 4.97
N GLU A 204 -1.63 12.08 3.98
CA GLU A 204 -2.30 13.27 3.42
C GLU A 204 -3.55 12.87 2.62
N ILE A 205 -3.51 11.76 1.88
CA ILE A 205 -4.70 11.23 1.18
C ILE A 205 -5.79 10.86 2.21
N VAL A 206 -5.44 10.17 3.31
CA VAL A 206 -6.41 9.86 4.38
C VAL A 206 -7.02 11.13 4.99
N LYS A 207 -6.24 12.20 5.15
CA LYS A 207 -6.79 13.51 5.59
C LYS A 207 -7.75 14.12 4.58
N LEU A 208 -7.49 13.96 3.29
CA LEU A 208 -8.36 14.47 2.24
C LEU A 208 -9.67 13.68 2.17
N THR A 209 -9.63 12.34 2.30
CA THR A 209 -10.84 11.51 2.32
C THR A 209 -11.78 11.80 3.51
N ALA A 210 -11.24 12.38 4.60
CA ALA A 210 -12.05 12.85 5.73
C ALA A 210 -12.77 14.19 5.47
N LYS A 211 -12.39 14.93 4.41
CA LYS A 211 -12.88 16.29 4.15
C LYS A 211 -13.62 16.42 2.82
N PHE A 212 -13.29 15.60 1.85
CA PHE A 212 -13.77 15.70 0.47
C PHE A 212 -14.27 14.34 -0.02
N GLU A 213 -15.21 14.37 -0.96
CA GLU A 213 -15.78 13.20 -1.62
C GLU A 213 -15.84 13.43 -3.15
N GLY A 214 -16.06 12.36 -3.91
CA GLY A 214 -16.27 12.40 -5.35
C GLY A 214 -15.17 13.13 -6.14
N GLU A 215 -15.58 13.93 -7.12
CA GLU A 215 -14.65 14.65 -8.00
C GLU A 215 -13.77 15.67 -7.26
N GLU A 216 -14.28 16.29 -6.18
CA GLU A 216 -13.50 17.26 -5.41
C GLU A 216 -12.34 16.56 -4.70
N LEU A 217 -12.55 15.37 -4.16
CA LEU A 217 -11.47 14.56 -3.59
C LEU A 217 -10.38 14.29 -4.64
N ILE A 218 -10.76 13.88 -5.85
CA ILE A 218 -9.81 13.65 -6.96
C ILE A 218 -9.01 14.91 -7.28
N LYS A 219 -9.67 16.07 -7.38
CA LYS A 219 -8.98 17.36 -7.61
C LYS A 219 -7.96 17.69 -6.52
N GLN A 220 -8.29 17.42 -5.26
CA GLN A 220 -7.38 17.67 -4.15
C GLN A 220 -6.20 16.67 -4.13
N ILE A 221 -6.44 15.40 -4.45
CA ILE A 221 -5.38 14.39 -4.60
C ILE A 221 -4.42 14.79 -5.72
N ASN A 222 -4.92 15.21 -6.88
CA ASN A 222 -4.09 15.61 -8.02
C ASN A 222 -3.15 16.80 -7.71
N LYS A 223 -3.43 17.59 -6.67
CA LYS A 223 -2.52 18.66 -6.21
C LYS A 223 -1.34 18.17 -5.37
N LEU A 224 -1.37 16.90 -4.92
CA LEU A 224 -0.31 16.31 -4.12
C LEU A 224 0.85 15.77 -4.99
N PHE A 225 0.60 15.56 -6.26
CA PHE A 225 1.53 15.00 -7.25
C PHE A 225 1.77 15.99 -8.40
#